data_2089193b7ed5f500ef69ca632c43be93
#
_entry.id   2089193b7ed5f500ef69ca632c43be93
#
_cell.length_a   1.000
_cell.length_b   1.000
_cell.length_c   1.000
_cell.angle_alpha   90.00
_cell.angle_beta   90.00
_cell.angle_gamma   90.00
#
_symmetry.space_group_name_H-M   'P 1'
#
loop_
_entity.id
_entity.type
_entity.pdbx_description
1 polymer ?
#
loop_
_entity_poly.entity_id
_entity_poly.type
_entity_poly.pdbx_seq_one_letter_code
_entity_poly.pdbx_strand_id
1 'polypeptide(L)'
;MSKYDAKQMSDTKHAEDQFERELQAAIDLIVQSKHPKKIVVAGPGAGKTSLFKKLLSKSKLANQDASHLVVTFISALAEELKHDLSELADVFTFHAHCKQLLHKNLYLREGLIEGFRVFPKLPSLIKRDWSLLNADDKDPPHFVNLMREAIDSDTTRFFIDRSNYYDAVSFDDMVFRVYLKLAAAPHAAERHELILVDEYQDFNLLEISLLDLLSRKSPIVVAGDDDQVLYGALRSSNWNFIRSCYSSPDCEACQLPFCLRCPEVVVNAFDDVVRAATAAGHLKGRIPKVYRYFPPSKGRDSAAHPKLHVIQTSIQKNGMGNYFGRVIAEVVLSIPAHYIKVSRDGGYPTVLIIGNKQYLTQVSAYLKERGYILDEKVDTEGEEDQIKREDGLKILKEDAGSSLGWRIMLEMDKPNFFTQAAARMLSTKPLVPMIPKAYRDGVSAEVQKFEEPPAKTKQPQPEFAKPTIKLTSFQSAKGLSAEYVFIVGLHDGDLPKSPNKINDIEVCKFLVALTRTRKQCYLLWTRRFAGVPKKPSMFLNWIDRSRKNSTYVDAKYLNEREKQGRPRTS
;
A
#
# COMPACT_ATOMS: atom_id res chain seq x y z
N MET A 1 18.42 -46.14 9.15
CA MET A 1 17.25 -45.45 9.73
C MET A 1 16.66 -46.35 10.82
N SER A 2 16.57 -45.87 12.04
CA SER A 2 15.97 -46.61 13.15
C SER A 2 14.44 -46.68 12.98
N LYS A 3 13.80 -47.70 13.59
CA LYS A 3 12.32 -47.78 13.63
C LYS A 3 11.69 -46.55 14.27
N TYR A 4 12.44 -45.83 15.10
CA TYR A 4 12.04 -44.60 15.76
C TYR A 4 12.00 -43.42 14.78
N ASP A 5 13.02 -43.29 13.91
CA ASP A 5 13.09 -42.27 12.87
C ASP A 5 11.96 -42.43 11.84
N ALA A 6 11.65 -43.68 11.45
CA ALA A 6 10.58 -43.97 10.50
C ALA A 6 9.18 -43.65 11.07
N LYS A 7 8.96 -43.91 12.38
CA LYS A 7 7.69 -43.55 13.04
C LYS A 7 7.54 -42.02 13.17
N GLN A 8 8.58 -41.32 13.56
CA GLN A 8 8.56 -39.87 13.69
C GLN A 8 8.34 -39.17 12.33
N MET A 9 8.92 -39.69 11.25
CA MET A 9 8.67 -39.23 9.88
C MET A 9 7.22 -39.51 9.42
N SER A 10 6.66 -40.66 9.80
CA SER A 10 5.26 -41.00 9.50
C SER A 10 4.29 -40.11 10.23
N ASP A 11 4.53 -39.84 11.52
CA ASP A 11 3.68 -38.99 12.34
C ASP A 11 3.72 -37.52 11.87
N THR A 12 4.90 -37.02 11.46
CA THR A 12 5.07 -35.68 10.88
C THR A 12 4.32 -35.55 9.55
N LYS A 13 4.42 -36.57 8.69
CA LYS A 13 3.73 -36.58 7.39
C LYS A 13 2.20 -36.60 7.56
N HIS A 14 1.69 -37.42 8.49
CA HIS A 14 0.25 -37.45 8.79
C HIS A 14 -0.27 -36.11 9.32
N ALA A 15 0.52 -35.41 10.14
CA ALA A 15 0.17 -34.06 10.62
C ALA A 15 0.18 -33.04 9.48
N GLU A 16 1.17 -33.08 8.59
CA GLU A 16 1.23 -32.18 7.41
C GLU A 16 0.04 -32.42 6.47
N ASP A 17 -0.33 -33.68 6.19
CA ASP A 17 -1.49 -34.04 5.38
C ASP A 17 -2.81 -33.55 5.99
N GLN A 18 -2.90 -33.42 7.32
CA GLN A 18 -4.06 -32.85 7.98
C GLN A 18 -4.18 -31.35 7.74
N PHE A 19 -3.09 -30.58 7.85
CA PHE A 19 -3.09 -29.14 7.57
C PHE A 19 -3.45 -28.83 6.12
N GLU A 20 -2.94 -29.64 5.17
CA GLU A 20 -3.29 -29.48 3.76
C GLU A 20 -4.78 -29.75 3.50
N ARG A 21 -5.35 -30.79 4.14
CA ARG A 21 -6.80 -31.07 4.06
C ARG A 21 -7.64 -29.94 4.65
N GLU A 22 -7.26 -29.38 5.79
CA GLU A 22 -7.98 -28.26 6.40
C GLU A 22 -7.93 -27.01 5.51
N LEU A 23 -6.78 -26.70 4.93
CA LEU A 23 -6.65 -25.56 3.99
C LEU A 23 -7.50 -25.79 2.74
N GLN A 24 -7.42 -26.99 2.15
CA GLN A 24 -8.19 -27.30 0.95
C GLN A 24 -9.69 -27.28 1.23
N ALA A 25 -10.16 -27.80 2.37
CA ALA A 25 -11.56 -27.73 2.76
C ALA A 25 -12.07 -26.29 2.91
N ALA A 26 -11.27 -25.40 3.52
CA ALA A 26 -11.62 -23.98 3.62
C ALA A 26 -11.73 -23.31 2.23
N ILE A 27 -10.79 -23.62 1.32
CA ILE A 27 -10.82 -23.12 -0.05
C ILE A 27 -12.03 -23.67 -0.80
N ASP A 28 -12.29 -24.98 -0.71
CA ASP A 28 -13.38 -25.64 -1.43
C ASP A 28 -14.75 -25.10 -1.00
N LEU A 29 -14.93 -24.82 0.29
CA LEU A 29 -16.14 -24.20 0.80
C LEU A 29 -16.40 -22.84 0.12
N ILE A 30 -15.38 -22.00 -0.02
CA ILE A 30 -15.49 -20.69 -0.69
C ILE A 30 -15.76 -20.85 -2.19
N VAL A 31 -15.03 -21.76 -2.84
CA VAL A 31 -15.09 -21.99 -4.29
C VAL A 31 -16.40 -22.65 -4.70
N GLN A 32 -16.98 -23.53 -3.88
CA GLN A 32 -18.23 -24.24 -4.19
C GLN A 32 -19.48 -23.43 -3.87
N SER A 33 -19.38 -22.46 -2.97
CA SER A 33 -20.50 -21.61 -2.61
C SER A 33 -21.04 -20.85 -3.81
N LYS A 34 -22.38 -20.80 -3.92
CA LYS A 34 -23.13 -20.05 -4.94
C LYS A 34 -23.63 -18.69 -4.44
N HIS A 35 -23.27 -18.30 -3.20
CA HIS A 35 -23.73 -17.02 -2.67
C HIS A 35 -23.21 -15.85 -3.53
N PRO A 36 -24.05 -14.90 -3.93
CA PRO A 36 -23.66 -13.84 -4.87
C PRO A 36 -22.68 -12.82 -4.25
N LYS A 37 -22.68 -12.65 -2.95
CA LYS A 37 -21.78 -11.72 -2.23
C LYS A 37 -21.06 -12.45 -1.12
N LYS A 38 -19.72 -12.54 -1.20
CA LYS A 38 -18.89 -13.22 -0.21
C LYS A 38 -17.82 -12.30 0.33
N ILE A 39 -17.52 -12.45 1.62
CA ILE A 39 -16.34 -11.87 2.23
C ILE A 39 -15.40 -12.96 2.71
N VAL A 40 -14.13 -12.83 2.33
CA VAL A 40 -13.05 -13.72 2.75
C VAL A 40 -12.12 -12.97 3.69
N VAL A 41 -12.23 -13.25 4.98
CA VAL A 41 -11.28 -12.73 5.96
C VAL A 41 -10.00 -13.57 5.90
N ALA A 42 -8.92 -12.94 5.50
CA ALA A 42 -7.66 -13.61 5.21
C ALA A 42 -6.50 -12.80 5.77
N GLY A 43 -5.87 -13.31 6.81
CA GLY A 43 -4.69 -12.69 7.42
C GLY A 43 -3.51 -12.55 6.47
N PRO A 44 -2.42 -11.89 6.91
CA PRO A 44 -1.23 -11.69 6.08
C PRO A 44 -0.66 -13.00 5.56
N GLY A 45 -0.46 -13.12 4.24
CA GLY A 45 0.12 -14.32 3.63
C GLY A 45 -0.80 -15.54 3.62
N ALA A 46 -2.11 -15.39 3.77
CA ALA A 46 -3.06 -16.51 3.78
C ALA A 46 -3.39 -17.10 2.39
N GLY A 47 -2.79 -16.60 1.31
CA GLY A 47 -2.99 -17.17 -0.02
C GLY A 47 -4.20 -16.61 -0.79
N LYS A 48 -4.57 -15.35 -0.57
CA LYS A 48 -5.68 -14.66 -1.29
C LYS A 48 -5.55 -14.81 -2.81
N THR A 49 -4.38 -14.56 -3.38
CA THR A 49 -4.12 -14.67 -4.83
C THR A 49 -4.37 -16.08 -5.36
N SER A 50 -3.94 -17.11 -4.62
CA SER A 50 -4.19 -18.51 -4.98
C SER A 50 -5.68 -18.86 -4.96
N LEU A 51 -6.42 -18.33 -3.97
CA LEU A 51 -7.88 -18.47 -3.93
C LEU A 51 -8.53 -17.77 -5.14
N PHE A 52 -8.13 -16.55 -5.47
CA PHE A 52 -8.63 -15.81 -6.63
C PHE A 52 -8.40 -16.59 -7.92
N LYS A 53 -7.21 -17.13 -8.11
CA LYS A 53 -6.90 -17.99 -9.27
C LYS A 53 -7.85 -19.20 -9.36
N LYS A 54 -8.13 -19.89 -8.25
CA LYS A 54 -9.07 -21.02 -8.22
C LYS A 54 -10.51 -20.59 -8.56
N LEU A 55 -10.98 -19.48 -8.01
CA LEU A 55 -12.33 -18.93 -8.31
C LEU A 55 -12.49 -18.59 -9.79
N LEU A 56 -11.51 -17.87 -10.36
CA LEU A 56 -11.50 -17.47 -11.76
C LEU A 56 -11.41 -18.68 -12.69
N SER A 57 -10.51 -19.63 -12.41
CA SER A 57 -10.36 -20.85 -13.22
C SER A 57 -11.64 -21.67 -13.22
N LYS A 58 -12.33 -21.80 -12.09
CA LYS A 58 -13.62 -22.49 -12.02
C LYS A 58 -14.69 -21.79 -12.86
N SER A 59 -14.75 -20.46 -12.79
CA SER A 59 -15.73 -19.66 -13.56
C SER A 59 -15.44 -19.76 -15.07
N LYS A 60 -14.18 -19.68 -15.50
CA LYS A 60 -13.75 -19.82 -16.89
C LYS A 60 -14.06 -21.23 -17.46
N LEU A 61 -13.93 -22.28 -16.64
CA LEU A 61 -14.32 -23.63 -17.06
C LEU A 61 -15.82 -23.77 -17.33
N ALA A 62 -16.64 -23.01 -16.59
CA ALA A 62 -18.10 -23.00 -16.82
C ALA A 62 -18.50 -22.15 -18.04
N ASN A 63 -17.78 -21.07 -18.32
CA ASN A 63 -17.99 -20.17 -19.45
C ASN A 63 -16.66 -19.53 -19.88
N GLN A 64 -16.10 -19.96 -21.02
CA GLN A 64 -14.80 -19.49 -21.52
C GLN A 64 -14.80 -18.00 -21.90
N ASP A 65 -15.94 -17.47 -22.36
CA ASP A 65 -16.09 -16.07 -22.75
C ASP A 65 -16.48 -15.14 -21.59
N ALA A 66 -16.54 -15.68 -20.37
CA ALA A 66 -16.91 -14.91 -19.19
C ALA A 66 -15.96 -13.74 -18.93
N SER A 67 -16.54 -12.55 -18.77
CA SER A 67 -15.80 -11.36 -18.32
C SER A 67 -15.62 -11.40 -16.80
N HIS A 68 -14.39 -11.30 -16.34
CA HIS A 68 -14.04 -11.24 -14.92
C HIS A 68 -13.28 -9.96 -14.62
N LEU A 69 -13.58 -9.37 -13.49
CA LEU A 69 -12.91 -8.16 -12.99
C LEU A 69 -12.21 -8.42 -11.67
N VAL A 70 -10.94 -8.08 -11.59
CA VAL A 70 -10.17 -8.07 -10.32
C VAL A 70 -9.76 -6.64 -10.02
N VAL A 71 -10.18 -6.13 -8.87
CA VAL A 71 -9.80 -4.79 -8.42
C VAL A 71 -9.04 -4.84 -7.11
N THR A 72 -8.01 -4.04 -7.02
CA THR A 72 -7.22 -3.82 -5.81
C THR A 72 -6.98 -2.33 -5.61
N PHE A 73 -6.51 -2.01 -4.43
CA PHE A 73 -6.26 -0.62 -4.06
C PHE A 73 -4.85 -0.14 -4.46
N ILE A 74 -3.83 -0.99 -4.36
CA ILE A 74 -2.41 -0.62 -4.49
C ILE A 74 -1.89 -0.98 -5.88
N SER A 75 -1.27 0.00 -6.58
CA SER A 75 -0.73 -0.21 -7.93
C SER A 75 0.31 -1.34 -8.00
N ALA A 76 1.17 -1.47 -6.99
CA ALA A 76 2.15 -2.54 -6.95
C ALA A 76 1.50 -3.93 -6.85
N LEU A 77 0.39 -4.04 -6.08
CA LEU A 77 -0.41 -5.28 -6.00
C LEU A 77 -1.14 -5.56 -7.31
N ALA A 78 -1.64 -4.51 -7.99
CA ALA A 78 -2.28 -4.68 -9.29
C ALA A 78 -1.31 -5.27 -10.31
N GLU A 79 -0.04 -4.85 -10.34
CA GLU A 79 0.98 -5.40 -11.23
C GLU A 79 1.32 -6.88 -10.88
N GLU A 80 1.42 -7.21 -9.59
CA GLU A 80 1.63 -8.59 -9.14
C GLU A 80 0.42 -9.49 -9.54
N LEU A 81 -0.80 -9.03 -9.26
CA LEU A 81 -2.02 -9.73 -9.63
C LEU A 81 -2.18 -9.88 -11.16
N LYS A 82 -1.79 -8.87 -11.94
CA LYS A 82 -1.79 -8.97 -13.41
C LYS A 82 -0.87 -10.08 -13.90
N HIS A 83 0.33 -10.18 -13.34
CA HIS A 83 1.26 -11.25 -13.69
C HIS A 83 0.63 -12.63 -13.48
N ASP A 84 -0.12 -12.80 -12.39
CA ASP A 84 -0.67 -14.09 -12.00
C ASP A 84 -2.05 -14.42 -12.62
N LEU A 85 -2.85 -13.40 -12.96
CA LEU A 85 -4.27 -13.55 -13.28
C LEU A 85 -4.69 -12.97 -14.65
N SER A 86 -3.79 -12.34 -15.43
CA SER A 86 -4.13 -11.66 -16.69
C SER A 86 -4.78 -12.55 -17.76
N GLU A 87 -4.53 -13.85 -17.74
CA GLU A 87 -5.18 -14.82 -18.63
C GLU A 87 -6.61 -15.17 -18.20
N LEU A 88 -6.98 -14.84 -16.96
CA LEU A 88 -8.25 -15.21 -16.35
C LEU A 88 -9.19 -14.03 -16.14
N ALA A 89 -8.68 -12.82 -15.97
CA ALA A 89 -9.46 -11.63 -15.65
C ALA A 89 -8.76 -10.33 -16.04
N ASP A 90 -9.56 -9.27 -16.21
CA ASP A 90 -9.08 -7.90 -16.25
C ASP A 90 -8.69 -7.44 -14.84
N VAL A 91 -7.44 -7.05 -14.65
CA VAL A 91 -6.89 -6.65 -13.35
C VAL A 91 -6.57 -5.16 -13.35
N PHE A 92 -7.16 -4.42 -12.41
CA PHE A 92 -6.98 -2.97 -12.29
C PHE A 92 -6.81 -2.53 -10.84
N THR A 93 -6.18 -1.35 -10.65
CA THR A 93 -6.52 -0.56 -9.44
C THR A 93 -7.93 -0.01 -9.60
N PHE A 94 -8.62 0.27 -8.49
CA PHE A 94 -9.99 0.79 -8.55
C PHE A 94 -10.10 2.08 -9.39
N HIS A 95 -9.12 3.00 -9.23
CA HIS A 95 -9.05 4.22 -10.02
C HIS A 95 -8.80 3.96 -11.52
N ALA A 96 -7.92 3.00 -11.85
CA ALA A 96 -7.67 2.63 -13.25
C ALA A 96 -8.91 2.04 -13.90
N HIS A 97 -9.71 1.25 -13.17
CA HIS A 97 -11.00 0.74 -13.64
C HIS A 97 -11.98 1.89 -13.90
N CYS A 98 -12.14 2.82 -12.96
CA CYS A 98 -13.01 4.00 -13.17
C CYS A 98 -12.56 4.85 -14.37
N LYS A 99 -11.23 5.06 -14.52
CA LYS A 99 -10.68 5.73 -15.71
C LYS A 99 -11.10 5.02 -17.00
N GLN A 100 -10.98 3.70 -17.05
CA GLN A 100 -11.36 2.90 -18.22
C GLN A 100 -12.86 3.03 -18.52
N LEU A 101 -13.73 2.99 -17.49
CA LEU A 101 -15.16 3.19 -17.64
C LEU A 101 -15.48 4.57 -18.23
N LEU A 102 -14.84 5.64 -17.75
CA LEU A 102 -15.00 6.99 -18.29
C LEU A 102 -14.54 7.10 -19.76
N HIS A 103 -13.46 6.39 -20.17
CA HIS A 103 -13.04 6.38 -21.58
C HIS A 103 -14.01 5.61 -22.48
N LYS A 104 -14.51 4.47 -22.04
CA LYS A 104 -15.37 3.60 -22.85
C LYS A 104 -16.83 4.09 -22.96
N ASN A 105 -17.35 4.75 -21.94
CA ASN A 105 -18.77 5.05 -21.82
C ASN A 105 -19.04 6.56 -21.83
N LEU A 106 -19.64 7.06 -22.91
CA LEU A 106 -19.99 8.47 -23.10
C LEU A 106 -20.94 9.01 -22.01
N TYR A 107 -21.89 8.20 -21.55
CA TYR A 107 -22.80 8.58 -20.48
C TYR A 107 -22.07 8.82 -19.16
N LEU A 108 -21.09 7.94 -18.82
CA LEU A 108 -20.28 8.11 -17.60
C LEU A 108 -19.32 9.29 -17.72
N ARG A 109 -18.86 9.60 -18.93
CA ARG A 109 -17.89 10.68 -19.23
C ARG A 109 -18.56 12.06 -19.40
N GLU A 110 -19.86 12.19 -19.30
CA GLU A 110 -20.57 13.45 -19.54
C GLU A 110 -19.88 14.66 -18.89
N GLY A 111 -19.67 15.72 -19.67
CA GLY A 111 -18.95 16.93 -19.24
C GLY A 111 -17.43 16.90 -19.44
N LEU A 112 -16.83 15.75 -19.82
CA LEU A 112 -15.41 15.63 -20.12
C LEU A 112 -15.19 15.30 -21.61
N ILE A 113 -14.09 15.79 -22.19
CA ILE A 113 -13.64 15.38 -23.53
C ILE A 113 -13.03 13.96 -23.49
N GLU A 114 -12.87 13.32 -24.64
CA GLU A 114 -12.28 11.99 -24.74
C GLU A 114 -10.84 11.92 -24.24
N GLY A 115 -10.06 12.95 -24.48
CA GLY A 115 -8.68 13.08 -24.06
C GLY A 115 -8.49 13.71 -22.68
N PHE A 116 -9.49 13.65 -21.79
CA PHE A 116 -9.36 14.24 -20.46
C PHE A 116 -8.10 13.75 -19.72
N ARG A 117 -7.50 14.63 -18.92
CA ARG A 117 -6.27 14.35 -18.19
C ARG A 117 -6.55 13.88 -16.77
N VAL A 118 -5.78 12.90 -16.29
CA VAL A 118 -5.72 12.59 -14.86
C VAL A 118 -4.65 13.47 -14.21
N PHE A 119 -5.08 14.38 -13.33
CA PHE A 119 -4.20 15.27 -12.58
C PHE A 119 -4.47 15.15 -11.07
N PRO A 120 -3.65 14.37 -10.35
CA PRO A 120 -3.88 14.09 -8.92
C PRO A 120 -3.95 15.36 -8.05
N LYS A 121 -3.23 16.42 -8.42
CA LYS A 121 -3.16 17.69 -7.69
C LYS A 121 -4.32 18.66 -8.01
N LEU A 122 -5.27 18.24 -8.85
CA LEU A 122 -6.43 19.06 -9.24
C LEU A 122 -7.23 19.60 -8.04
N PRO A 123 -7.45 18.83 -6.96
CA PRO A 123 -8.17 19.37 -5.78
C PRO A 123 -7.52 20.60 -5.18
N SER A 124 -6.20 20.67 -5.15
CA SER A 124 -5.47 21.85 -4.64
C SER A 124 -5.68 23.09 -5.52
N LEU A 125 -5.79 22.91 -6.84
CA LEU A 125 -6.08 23.99 -7.78
C LEU A 125 -7.51 24.49 -7.64
N ILE A 126 -8.47 23.58 -7.61
CA ILE A 126 -9.90 23.91 -7.48
C ILE A 126 -10.20 24.56 -6.12
N LYS A 127 -9.51 24.16 -5.05
CA LYS A 127 -9.58 24.81 -3.75
C LYS A 127 -9.19 26.31 -3.84
N ARG A 128 -8.17 26.65 -4.63
CA ARG A 128 -7.79 28.03 -4.88
C ARG A 128 -8.84 28.80 -5.71
N ASP A 129 -9.44 28.14 -6.70
CA ASP A 129 -10.54 28.74 -7.47
C ASP A 129 -11.76 29.02 -6.58
N TRP A 130 -12.08 28.09 -5.66
CA TRP A 130 -13.13 28.31 -4.66
C TRP A 130 -12.88 29.55 -3.82
N SER A 131 -11.67 29.70 -3.26
CA SER A 131 -11.30 30.85 -2.44
C SER A 131 -11.36 32.19 -3.19
N LEU A 132 -11.09 32.17 -4.50
CA LEU A 132 -11.22 33.35 -5.35
C LEU A 132 -12.69 33.75 -5.60
N LEU A 133 -13.56 32.77 -5.76
CA LEU A 133 -14.98 32.99 -6.09
C LEU A 133 -15.84 33.26 -4.85
N ASN A 134 -15.43 32.73 -3.70
CA ASN A 134 -16.12 32.83 -2.42
C ASN A 134 -15.21 33.53 -1.39
N ALA A 135 -14.81 34.75 -1.70
CA ALA A 135 -13.83 35.50 -0.88
C ALA A 135 -14.26 35.72 0.59
N ASP A 136 -15.56 35.62 0.88
CA ASP A 136 -16.13 35.72 2.23
C ASP A 136 -16.01 34.38 3.01
N ASP A 137 -15.75 33.28 2.33
CA ASP A 137 -15.56 31.96 2.94
C ASP A 137 -14.07 31.74 3.24
N LYS A 138 -13.70 31.90 4.50
CA LYS A 138 -12.31 31.80 4.97
C LYS A 138 -11.77 30.36 5.00
N ASP A 139 -12.63 29.36 4.94
CA ASP A 139 -12.25 27.94 5.05
C ASP A 139 -12.78 27.13 3.86
N PRO A 140 -11.98 27.02 2.78
CA PRO A 140 -12.43 26.33 1.58
C PRO A 140 -12.73 24.86 1.86
N PRO A 141 -13.77 24.29 1.20
CA PRO A 141 -14.26 22.95 1.46
C PRO A 141 -13.20 21.87 1.27
N HIS A 142 -13.32 20.81 2.04
CA HIS A 142 -12.56 19.57 1.83
C HIS A 142 -13.24 18.70 0.75
N PHE A 143 -13.19 19.13 -0.51
CA PHE A 143 -13.85 18.46 -1.65
C PHE A 143 -13.62 16.95 -1.69
N VAL A 144 -12.37 16.52 -1.49
CA VAL A 144 -11.99 15.11 -1.51
C VAL A 144 -12.72 14.31 -0.42
N ASN A 145 -12.86 14.87 0.77
CA ASN A 145 -13.58 14.19 1.86
C ASN A 145 -15.06 14.06 1.55
N LEU A 146 -15.70 15.13 1.03
CA LEU A 146 -17.11 15.09 0.62
C LEU A 146 -17.35 14.02 -0.46
N MET A 147 -16.47 13.91 -1.45
CA MET A 147 -16.55 12.86 -2.47
C MET A 147 -16.38 11.46 -1.87
N ARG A 148 -15.37 11.27 -0.99
CA ARG A 148 -15.12 9.98 -0.32
C ARG A 148 -16.28 9.54 0.59
N GLU A 149 -17.05 10.48 1.08
CA GLU A 149 -18.30 10.26 1.83
C GLU A 149 -19.52 10.12 0.91
N ALA A 150 -19.31 10.08 -0.41
CA ALA A 150 -20.34 9.98 -1.43
C ALA A 150 -21.43 11.08 -1.35
N ILE A 151 -21.06 12.28 -0.90
CA ILE A 151 -21.99 13.41 -0.73
C ILE A 151 -22.15 14.15 -2.07
N ASP A 152 -23.36 14.10 -2.66
CA ASP A 152 -23.77 14.96 -3.77
C ASP A 152 -24.31 16.29 -3.21
N SER A 153 -23.61 17.38 -3.49
CA SER A 153 -23.92 18.72 -2.99
C SER A 153 -23.49 19.79 -4.00
N ASP A 154 -23.97 21.01 -3.84
CA ASP A 154 -23.51 22.13 -4.66
C ASP A 154 -22.00 22.32 -4.62
N THR A 155 -21.38 22.01 -3.47
CA THR A 155 -19.93 22.04 -3.30
C THR A 155 -19.21 21.00 -4.19
N THR A 156 -19.69 19.75 -4.21
CA THR A 156 -19.08 18.72 -5.06
C THR A 156 -19.41 18.93 -6.54
N ARG A 157 -20.57 19.50 -6.86
CA ARG A 157 -20.93 19.93 -8.23
C ARG A 157 -20.03 21.04 -8.72
N PHE A 158 -19.73 22.05 -7.88
CA PHE A 158 -18.72 23.07 -8.21
C PHE A 158 -17.39 22.44 -8.60
N PHE A 159 -16.93 21.43 -7.85
CA PHE A 159 -15.70 20.72 -8.19
C PHE A 159 -15.79 20.06 -9.58
N ILE A 160 -16.89 19.36 -9.85
CA ILE A 160 -17.13 18.72 -11.15
C ILE A 160 -17.12 19.73 -12.29
N ASP A 161 -17.78 20.88 -12.14
CA ASP A 161 -17.83 21.93 -13.16
C ASP A 161 -16.43 22.51 -13.42
N ARG A 162 -15.62 22.72 -12.38
CA ARG A 162 -14.23 23.19 -12.55
C ARG A 162 -13.35 22.11 -13.19
N SER A 163 -13.53 20.87 -12.82
CA SER A 163 -12.86 19.72 -13.39
C SER A 163 -13.19 19.57 -14.89
N ASN A 164 -14.45 19.74 -15.27
CA ASN A 164 -14.89 19.78 -16.67
C ASN A 164 -14.25 20.94 -17.44
N TYR A 165 -14.18 22.14 -16.82
CA TYR A 165 -13.56 23.32 -17.44
C TYR A 165 -12.08 23.10 -17.77
N TYR A 166 -11.37 22.31 -16.93
CA TYR A 166 -9.94 22.00 -17.11
C TYR A 166 -9.70 20.73 -17.96
N ASP A 167 -10.76 20.06 -18.39
CA ASP A 167 -10.67 18.74 -19.05
C ASP A 167 -9.76 17.78 -18.24
N ALA A 168 -9.90 17.80 -16.93
CA ALA A 168 -9.04 17.05 -16.03
C ALA A 168 -9.84 16.48 -14.86
N VAL A 169 -9.39 15.34 -14.35
CA VAL A 169 -9.97 14.65 -13.19
C VAL A 169 -8.90 14.31 -12.16
N SER A 170 -9.29 14.30 -10.88
CA SER A 170 -8.48 13.70 -9.82
C SER A 170 -8.87 12.24 -9.61
N PHE A 171 -8.17 11.53 -8.73
CA PHE A 171 -8.47 10.13 -8.43
C PHE A 171 -9.88 9.97 -7.83
N ASP A 172 -10.20 10.71 -6.77
CA ASP A 172 -11.49 10.61 -6.10
C ASP A 172 -12.65 11.12 -6.99
N ASP A 173 -12.42 12.16 -7.80
CA ASP A 173 -13.37 12.69 -8.78
C ASP A 173 -13.78 11.64 -9.84
N MET A 174 -12.82 10.88 -10.36
CA MET A 174 -13.14 9.79 -11.31
C MET A 174 -14.13 8.78 -10.73
N VAL A 175 -13.87 8.35 -9.49
CA VAL A 175 -14.74 7.40 -8.80
C VAL A 175 -16.11 8.02 -8.51
N PHE A 176 -16.12 9.28 -8.06
CA PHE A 176 -17.34 9.99 -7.70
C PHE A 176 -18.26 10.20 -8.91
N ARG A 177 -17.71 10.56 -10.07
CA ARG A 177 -18.49 10.68 -11.32
C ARG A 177 -19.13 9.37 -11.73
N VAL A 178 -18.34 8.28 -11.74
CA VAL A 178 -18.86 6.95 -12.08
C VAL A 178 -19.95 6.55 -11.08
N TYR A 179 -19.74 6.77 -9.79
CA TYR A 179 -20.72 6.50 -8.75
C TYR A 179 -22.04 7.26 -8.98
N LEU A 180 -21.99 8.59 -9.15
CA LEU A 180 -23.19 9.42 -9.37
C LEU A 180 -24.01 8.95 -10.59
N LYS A 181 -23.31 8.68 -11.70
CA LYS A 181 -23.98 8.23 -12.93
C LYS A 181 -24.60 6.84 -12.79
N LEU A 182 -23.90 5.90 -12.16
CA LEU A 182 -24.44 4.56 -11.93
C LEU A 182 -25.50 4.53 -10.82
N ALA A 183 -25.45 5.43 -9.85
CA ALA A 183 -26.50 5.57 -8.85
C ALA A 183 -27.81 6.07 -9.50
N ALA A 184 -27.72 7.03 -10.45
CA ALA A 184 -28.86 7.52 -11.21
C ALA A 184 -29.37 6.50 -12.26
N ALA A 185 -28.48 5.70 -12.84
CA ALA A 185 -28.81 4.71 -13.87
C ALA A 185 -28.11 3.36 -13.63
N PRO A 186 -28.56 2.55 -12.65
CA PRO A 186 -27.90 1.29 -12.31
C PRO A 186 -27.82 0.28 -13.46
N HIS A 187 -28.73 0.41 -14.44
CA HIS A 187 -28.72 -0.44 -15.64
C HIS A 187 -27.51 -0.18 -16.55
N ALA A 188 -26.82 0.96 -16.44
CA ALA A 188 -25.62 1.29 -17.21
C ALA A 188 -24.36 0.58 -16.69
N ALA A 189 -24.40 -0.05 -15.50
CA ALA A 189 -23.28 -0.81 -14.98
C ALA A 189 -22.97 -2.02 -15.88
N GLU A 190 -21.68 -2.24 -16.17
CA GLU A 190 -21.23 -3.44 -16.87
C GLU A 190 -21.49 -4.68 -16.00
N ARG A 191 -21.86 -5.80 -16.67
CA ARG A 191 -22.03 -7.08 -16.00
C ARG A 191 -20.75 -7.91 -16.13
N HIS A 192 -20.28 -8.40 -15.02
CA HIS A 192 -19.19 -9.38 -14.96
C HIS A 192 -19.72 -10.71 -14.41
N GLU A 193 -19.15 -11.82 -14.86
CA GLU A 193 -19.47 -13.14 -14.31
C GLU A 193 -18.96 -13.30 -12.87
N LEU A 194 -17.87 -12.62 -12.54
CA LEU A 194 -17.33 -12.54 -11.20
C LEU A 194 -16.47 -11.28 -11.01
N ILE A 195 -16.70 -10.57 -9.89
CA ILE A 195 -15.85 -9.46 -9.44
C ILE A 195 -15.07 -9.94 -8.21
N LEU A 196 -13.75 -9.78 -8.22
CA LEU A 196 -12.88 -10.03 -7.09
C LEU A 196 -12.27 -8.72 -6.60
N VAL A 197 -12.33 -8.49 -5.29
CA VAL A 197 -11.80 -7.28 -4.66
C VAL A 197 -10.75 -7.66 -3.62
N ASP A 198 -9.50 -7.22 -3.80
CA ASP A 198 -8.45 -7.44 -2.81
C ASP A 198 -8.26 -6.22 -1.92
N GLU A 199 -7.77 -6.44 -0.70
CA GLU A 199 -7.51 -5.42 0.33
C GLU A 199 -8.75 -4.55 0.64
N TYR A 200 -9.94 -5.17 0.73
CA TYR A 200 -11.22 -4.48 0.92
C TYR A 200 -11.26 -3.53 2.11
N GLN A 201 -10.48 -3.76 3.16
CA GLN A 201 -10.38 -2.89 4.34
C GLN A 201 -9.78 -1.51 4.06
N ASP A 202 -9.16 -1.29 2.90
CA ASP A 202 -8.55 -0.01 2.54
C ASP A 202 -9.47 0.89 1.70
N PHE A 203 -10.66 0.40 1.33
CA PHE A 203 -11.63 1.16 0.57
C PHE A 203 -12.38 2.16 1.45
N ASN A 204 -12.70 3.33 0.89
CA ASN A 204 -13.54 4.34 1.52
C ASN A 204 -15.03 4.13 1.19
N LEU A 205 -15.91 4.96 1.77
CA LEU A 205 -17.37 4.81 1.59
C LEU A 205 -17.79 4.95 0.13
N LEU A 206 -17.22 5.90 -0.62
CA LEU A 206 -17.52 6.10 -2.05
C LEU A 206 -17.20 4.84 -2.87
N GLU A 207 -15.99 4.29 -2.66
CA GLU A 207 -15.51 3.10 -3.38
C GLU A 207 -16.39 1.89 -3.07
N ILE A 208 -16.76 1.71 -1.80
CA ILE A 208 -17.67 0.63 -1.36
C ILE A 208 -19.06 0.81 -1.96
N SER A 209 -19.58 2.04 -1.95
CA SER A 209 -20.89 2.34 -2.54
C SER A 209 -20.94 2.02 -4.04
N LEU A 210 -19.83 2.30 -4.75
CA LEU A 210 -19.71 1.92 -6.16
C LEU A 210 -19.62 0.39 -6.34
N LEU A 211 -18.86 -0.32 -5.50
CA LEU A 211 -18.82 -1.79 -5.50
C LEU A 211 -20.21 -2.40 -5.23
N ASP A 212 -20.98 -1.82 -4.34
CA ASP A 212 -22.35 -2.26 -4.06
C ASP A 212 -23.27 -2.08 -5.29
N LEU A 213 -23.12 -0.99 -6.05
CA LEU A 213 -23.83 -0.80 -7.33
C LEU A 213 -23.44 -1.87 -8.36
N LEU A 214 -22.15 -2.18 -8.50
CA LEU A 214 -21.66 -3.22 -9.41
C LEU A 214 -22.14 -4.61 -8.99
N SER A 215 -22.19 -4.88 -7.68
CA SER A 215 -22.61 -6.18 -7.13
C SER A 215 -24.10 -6.51 -7.37
N ARG A 216 -24.93 -5.50 -7.71
CA ARG A 216 -26.35 -5.73 -8.06
C ARG A 216 -26.52 -6.52 -9.35
N LYS A 217 -25.50 -6.52 -10.23
CA LYS A 217 -25.52 -7.21 -11.52
C LYS A 217 -24.51 -8.34 -11.64
N SER A 218 -23.55 -8.40 -10.74
CA SER A 218 -22.41 -9.31 -10.82
C SER A 218 -22.12 -9.95 -9.45
N PRO A 219 -21.91 -11.26 -9.38
CA PRO A 219 -21.39 -11.87 -8.15
C PRO A 219 -20.08 -11.24 -7.74
N ILE A 220 -19.89 -11.01 -6.42
CA ILE A 220 -18.70 -10.35 -5.88
C ILE A 220 -18.10 -11.15 -4.73
N VAL A 221 -16.78 -11.29 -4.73
CA VAL A 221 -16.00 -11.81 -3.61
C VAL A 221 -15.01 -10.73 -3.17
N VAL A 222 -15.18 -10.23 -1.96
CA VAL A 222 -14.24 -9.28 -1.36
C VAL A 222 -13.31 -10.01 -0.40
N ALA A 223 -12.00 -9.70 -0.43
CA ALA A 223 -11.02 -10.27 0.46
C ALA A 223 -10.30 -9.17 1.25
N GLY A 224 -10.05 -9.40 2.53
CA GLY A 224 -9.39 -8.41 3.36
C GLY A 224 -9.10 -8.87 4.78
N ASP A 225 -8.51 -7.97 5.57
CA ASP A 225 -8.15 -8.19 6.97
C ASP A 225 -8.24 -6.89 7.77
N ASP A 226 -9.11 -6.85 8.76
CA ASP A 226 -9.29 -5.66 9.60
C ASP A 226 -8.09 -5.35 10.53
N ASP A 227 -7.13 -6.27 10.69
CA ASP A 227 -5.85 -6.02 11.37
C ASP A 227 -4.80 -5.36 10.45
N GLN A 228 -5.09 -5.17 9.16
CA GLN A 228 -4.18 -4.59 8.17
C GLN A 228 -4.64 -3.23 7.63
N VAL A 229 -5.50 -2.52 8.34
CA VAL A 229 -5.94 -1.16 7.96
C VAL A 229 -4.82 -0.16 8.24
N LEU A 230 -4.28 0.49 7.21
CA LEU A 230 -3.19 1.47 7.33
C LEU A 230 -3.56 2.86 6.83
N TYR A 231 -4.56 3.00 5.96
CA TYR A 231 -4.86 4.22 5.22
C TYR A 231 -6.03 5.03 5.79
N GLY A 232 -6.50 4.74 7.01
CA GLY A 232 -7.66 5.38 7.61
C GLY A 232 -7.60 6.91 7.61
N ALA A 233 -6.50 7.50 8.11
CA ALA A 233 -6.34 8.95 8.16
C ALA A 233 -6.10 9.60 6.78
N LEU A 234 -5.45 8.88 5.85
CA LEU A 234 -5.07 9.42 4.54
C LEU A 234 -6.20 9.33 3.51
N ARG A 235 -7.09 8.34 3.64
CA ARG A 235 -8.08 8.03 2.61
C ARG A 235 -9.49 7.83 3.12
N SER A 236 -9.76 8.14 4.37
CA SER A 236 -11.07 7.89 5.01
C SER A 236 -11.49 6.41 4.96
N SER A 237 -10.52 5.49 4.81
CA SER A 237 -10.80 4.06 4.94
C SER A 237 -11.10 3.71 6.40
N ASN A 238 -12.03 2.76 6.60
CA ASN A 238 -12.49 2.44 7.94
C ASN A 238 -12.70 0.93 8.07
N TRP A 239 -12.08 0.32 9.08
CA TRP A 239 -12.29 -1.10 9.42
C TRP A 239 -13.76 -1.48 9.66
N ASN A 240 -14.64 -0.51 9.98
CA ASN A 240 -16.07 -0.78 10.15
C ASN A 240 -16.72 -1.33 8.87
N PHE A 241 -16.23 -0.97 7.69
CA PHE A 241 -16.82 -1.44 6.43
C PHE A 241 -16.60 -2.95 6.24
N ILE A 242 -15.39 -3.44 6.46
CA ILE A 242 -15.12 -4.87 6.36
C ILE A 242 -15.85 -5.64 7.48
N ARG A 243 -15.92 -5.07 8.69
CA ARG A 243 -16.64 -5.64 9.85
C ARG A 243 -18.14 -5.71 9.60
N SER A 244 -18.72 -4.65 9.04
CA SER A 244 -20.14 -4.62 8.67
C SER A 244 -20.46 -5.63 7.58
N CYS A 245 -19.61 -5.74 6.56
CA CYS A 245 -19.75 -6.75 5.51
C CYS A 245 -19.68 -8.17 6.10
N TYR A 246 -18.75 -8.43 7.02
CA TYR A 246 -18.59 -9.73 7.69
C TYR A 246 -19.80 -10.11 8.54
N SER A 247 -20.47 -9.14 9.15
CA SER A 247 -21.64 -9.35 10.02
C SER A 247 -22.97 -9.26 9.28
N SER A 248 -22.96 -8.89 7.98
CA SER A 248 -24.18 -8.72 7.20
C SER A 248 -24.80 -10.07 6.82
N PRO A 249 -26.12 -10.23 6.99
CA PRO A 249 -26.85 -11.42 6.53
C PRO A 249 -26.82 -11.56 4.99
N ASP A 250 -26.59 -10.46 4.26
CA ASP A 250 -26.55 -10.45 2.79
C ASP A 250 -25.15 -10.83 2.24
N CYS A 251 -24.23 -11.20 3.12
CA CYS A 251 -22.86 -11.54 2.74
C CYS A 251 -22.43 -12.85 3.41
N GLU A 252 -21.99 -13.81 2.62
CA GLU A 252 -21.44 -15.05 3.18
C GLU A 252 -20.02 -14.80 3.70
N ALA A 253 -19.84 -15.00 5.01
CA ALA A 253 -18.58 -14.80 5.68
C ALA A 253 -17.71 -16.07 5.65
N CYS A 254 -16.52 -15.97 5.07
CA CYS A 254 -15.55 -17.04 4.93
C CYS A 254 -14.20 -16.63 5.53
N GLN A 255 -13.35 -17.61 5.85
CA GLN A 255 -12.00 -17.35 6.39
C GLN A 255 -10.95 -18.25 5.75
N LEU A 256 -9.71 -17.73 5.59
CA LEU A 256 -8.53 -18.51 5.31
C LEU A 256 -7.68 -18.59 6.59
N PRO A 257 -7.58 -19.80 7.22
CA PRO A 257 -7.06 -19.91 8.59
C PRO A 257 -5.54 -19.95 8.71
N PHE A 258 -4.80 -20.07 7.59
CA PHE A 258 -3.36 -20.30 7.62
C PHE A 258 -2.55 -19.20 6.99
N CYS A 259 -1.40 -18.89 7.60
CA CYS A 259 -0.34 -18.09 7.01
C CYS A 259 0.65 -18.99 6.26
N LEU A 260 0.67 -18.89 4.93
CA LEU A 260 1.59 -19.64 4.06
C LEU A 260 2.96 -18.97 3.90
N ARG A 261 3.10 -17.74 4.41
CA ARG A 261 4.26 -16.85 4.20
C ARG A 261 5.27 -16.90 5.35
N CYS A 262 4.77 -16.73 6.57
CA CYS A 262 5.62 -16.45 7.73
C CYS A 262 6.02 -17.72 8.49
N PRO A 263 7.22 -17.76 9.09
CA PRO A 263 7.59 -18.78 10.05
C PRO A 263 6.69 -18.71 11.30
N GLU A 264 6.63 -19.82 12.03
CA GLU A 264 5.81 -19.97 13.23
C GLU A 264 6.03 -18.85 14.25
N VAL A 265 7.29 -18.49 14.53
CA VAL A 265 7.62 -17.45 15.51
C VAL A 265 7.00 -16.09 15.15
N VAL A 266 6.88 -15.76 13.86
CA VAL A 266 6.27 -14.50 13.40
C VAL A 266 4.76 -14.56 13.57
N VAL A 267 4.12 -15.67 13.22
CA VAL A 267 2.67 -15.87 13.39
C VAL A 267 2.30 -15.83 14.87
N ASN A 268 3.08 -16.51 15.71
CA ASN A 268 2.87 -16.48 17.15
C ASN A 268 3.11 -15.11 17.77
N ALA A 269 4.11 -14.35 17.28
CA ALA A 269 4.34 -12.97 17.74
C ALA A 269 3.22 -12.02 17.31
N PHE A 270 2.64 -12.22 16.11
CA PHE A 270 1.44 -11.51 15.68
C PHE A 270 0.29 -11.75 16.67
N ASP A 271 0.06 -13.00 17.04
CA ASP A 271 -1.00 -13.38 17.99
C ASP A 271 -0.76 -12.82 19.39
N ASP A 272 0.50 -12.82 19.86
CA ASP A 272 0.89 -12.19 21.12
C ASP A 272 0.55 -10.69 21.14
N VAL A 273 0.88 -9.97 20.06
CA VAL A 273 0.59 -8.52 19.92
C VAL A 273 -0.91 -8.27 19.89
N VAL A 274 -1.69 -9.06 19.13
CA VAL A 274 -3.15 -8.94 19.08
C VAL A 274 -3.76 -9.17 20.44
N ARG A 275 -3.34 -10.21 21.17
CA ARG A 275 -3.83 -10.50 22.53
C ARG A 275 -3.49 -9.38 23.50
N ALA A 276 -2.27 -8.89 23.50
CA ALA A 276 -1.83 -7.80 24.37
C ALA A 276 -2.57 -6.49 24.06
N ALA A 277 -2.74 -6.16 22.78
CA ALA A 277 -3.51 -5.00 22.35
C ALA A 277 -4.97 -5.08 22.79
N THR A 278 -5.62 -6.25 22.61
CA THR A 278 -7.01 -6.46 23.03
C THR A 278 -7.16 -6.36 24.54
N ALA A 279 -6.23 -6.95 25.31
CA ALA A 279 -6.22 -6.84 26.77
C ALA A 279 -6.02 -5.39 27.25
N ALA A 280 -5.29 -4.58 26.48
CA ALA A 280 -5.13 -3.15 26.73
C ALA A 280 -6.32 -2.28 26.26
N GLY A 281 -7.36 -2.88 25.69
CA GLY A 281 -8.58 -2.18 25.25
C GLY A 281 -8.53 -1.63 23.82
N HIS A 282 -7.52 -2.05 23.02
CA HIS A 282 -7.37 -1.74 21.61
C HIS A 282 -8.07 -2.79 20.72
N LEU A 283 -8.15 -2.52 19.40
CA LEU A 283 -8.73 -3.40 18.39
C LEU A 283 -10.18 -3.85 18.71
N LYS A 284 -10.95 -2.98 19.35
CA LYS A 284 -12.35 -3.27 19.70
C LYS A 284 -13.19 -3.58 18.46
N GLY A 285 -14.01 -4.62 18.51
CA GLY A 285 -14.84 -5.06 17.39
C GLY A 285 -14.06 -5.76 16.27
N ARG A 286 -12.82 -6.16 16.51
CA ARG A 286 -12.01 -6.98 15.62
C ARG A 286 -12.76 -8.24 15.22
N ILE A 287 -12.69 -8.61 13.93
CA ILE A 287 -13.29 -9.85 13.43
C ILE A 287 -12.60 -11.05 14.10
N PRO A 288 -13.35 -11.94 14.75
CA PRO A 288 -12.79 -13.20 15.26
C PRO A 288 -12.26 -14.03 14.10
N LYS A 289 -10.98 -14.34 14.11
CA LYS A 289 -10.36 -15.14 13.05
C LYS A 289 -9.31 -16.07 13.61
N VAL A 290 -9.20 -17.25 12.98
CA VAL A 290 -8.11 -18.17 13.21
C VAL A 290 -6.95 -17.78 12.31
N TYR A 291 -5.75 -17.64 12.86
CA TYR A 291 -4.55 -17.32 12.11
C TYR A 291 -3.40 -18.20 12.62
N ARG A 292 -3.09 -19.26 11.88
CA ARG A 292 -2.09 -20.27 12.25
C ARG A 292 -0.99 -20.34 11.18
N TYR A 293 0.25 -20.66 11.56
CA TYR A 293 1.28 -20.94 10.57
C TYR A 293 0.97 -22.27 9.84
N PHE A 294 1.53 -22.42 8.65
CA PHE A 294 1.29 -23.59 7.82
C PHE A 294 2.55 -24.48 7.77
N PRO A 295 2.63 -25.56 8.58
CA PRO A 295 3.79 -26.41 8.70
C PRO A 295 4.29 -26.99 7.37
N PRO A 296 3.43 -27.45 6.42
CA PRO A 296 3.89 -28.03 5.17
C PRO A 296 4.80 -27.11 4.35
N SER A 297 4.54 -25.78 4.36
CA SER A 297 5.37 -24.81 3.64
C SER A 297 6.43 -24.12 4.50
N LYS A 298 6.25 -24.06 5.82
CA LYS A 298 7.05 -23.22 6.73
C LYS A 298 7.73 -23.95 7.88
N GLY A 299 7.58 -25.26 7.99
CA GLY A 299 8.19 -26.05 9.07
C GLY A 299 9.72 -25.95 9.09
N ARG A 300 10.38 -26.05 7.93
CA ARG A 300 11.85 -25.90 7.81
C ARG A 300 12.33 -24.51 8.19
N ASP A 301 11.64 -23.48 7.71
CA ASP A 301 11.98 -22.08 8.02
C ASP A 301 11.78 -21.80 9.51
N SER A 302 10.73 -22.34 10.13
CA SER A 302 10.44 -22.20 11.55
C SER A 302 11.49 -22.88 12.43
N ALA A 303 11.96 -24.05 12.04
CA ALA A 303 13.04 -24.75 12.73
C ALA A 303 14.39 -24.03 12.61
N ALA A 304 14.69 -23.46 11.44
CA ALA A 304 15.91 -22.71 11.19
C ALA A 304 15.92 -21.33 11.88
N HIS A 305 14.74 -20.72 12.04
CA HIS A 305 14.56 -19.36 12.57
C HIS A 305 13.53 -19.32 13.71
N PRO A 306 13.81 -19.98 14.86
CA PRO A 306 12.83 -20.16 15.94
C PRO A 306 12.61 -18.90 16.79
N LYS A 307 13.37 -17.83 16.58
CA LYS A 307 13.32 -16.59 17.38
C LYS A 307 13.37 -15.33 16.50
N LEU A 308 12.65 -14.29 16.94
CA LEU A 308 12.86 -12.93 16.46
C LEU A 308 14.13 -12.35 17.08
N HIS A 309 14.89 -11.57 16.31
CA HIS A 309 16.08 -10.89 16.84
C HIS A 309 15.72 -9.46 17.27
N VAL A 310 15.77 -9.19 18.58
CA VAL A 310 15.64 -7.84 19.13
C VAL A 310 17.02 -7.26 19.33
N ILE A 311 17.35 -6.22 18.57
CA ILE A 311 18.67 -5.58 18.61
C ILE A 311 18.55 -4.22 19.25
N GLN A 312 19.21 -4.08 20.41
CA GLN A 312 19.38 -2.83 21.11
C GLN A 312 20.73 -2.23 20.77
N THR A 313 20.79 -1.03 20.22
CA THR A 313 22.06 -0.34 20.02
C THR A 313 22.27 0.75 21.07
N SER A 314 23.55 1.06 21.36
CA SER A 314 23.91 2.12 22.33
C SER A 314 23.55 3.51 21.77
N ILE A 315 23.78 3.71 20.47
CA ILE A 315 23.59 4.98 19.78
C ILE A 315 23.21 4.73 18.32
N GLN A 316 22.52 5.69 17.73
CA GLN A 316 22.27 5.76 16.29
C GLN A 316 22.53 7.20 15.80
N LYS A 317 23.49 7.36 14.91
CA LYS A 317 23.87 8.60 14.22
C LYS A 317 24.56 8.26 12.89
N ASN A 318 24.94 9.25 12.11
CA ASN A 318 25.68 9.05 10.86
C ASN A 318 27.10 8.49 11.07
N GLY A 319 27.73 8.00 10.01
CA GLY A 319 29.08 7.50 9.99
C GLY A 319 29.30 6.31 10.93
N MET A 320 30.38 6.32 11.70
CA MET A 320 30.75 5.22 12.64
C MET A 320 29.70 4.92 13.70
N GLY A 321 28.83 5.89 14.02
CA GLY A 321 27.71 5.70 14.95
C GLY A 321 26.44 5.12 14.31
N ASN A 322 26.48 4.73 13.04
CA ASN A 322 25.35 4.11 12.34
C ASN A 322 25.26 2.62 12.65
N TYR A 323 24.90 2.29 13.87
CA TYR A 323 24.85 0.89 14.30
C TYR A 323 23.74 0.09 13.65
N PHE A 324 22.60 0.73 13.29
CA PHE A 324 21.57 0.05 12.51
C PHE A 324 22.11 -0.38 11.14
N GLY A 325 22.74 0.54 10.40
CA GLY A 325 23.33 0.23 9.10
C GLY A 325 24.41 -0.85 9.18
N ARG A 326 25.27 -0.80 10.23
CA ARG A 326 26.32 -1.79 10.45
C ARG A 326 25.76 -3.20 10.69
N VAL A 327 24.77 -3.32 11.58
CA VAL A 327 24.11 -4.61 11.87
C VAL A 327 23.41 -5.16 10.62
N ILE A 328 22.69 -4.31 9.89
CA ILE A 328 22.01 -4.71 8.66
C ILE A 328 23.02 -5.21 7.64
N ALA A 329 24.12 -4.47 7.41
CA ALA A 329 25.17 -4.87 6.48
C ALA A 329 25.81 -6.22 6.85
N GLU A 330 26.08 -6.48 8.14
CA GLU A 330 26.60 -7.76 8.61
C GLU A 330 25.65 -8.92 8.30
N VAL A 331 24.35 -8.75 8.53
CA VAL A 331 23.34 -9.77 8.23
C VAL A 331 23.24 -9.98 6.72
N VAL A 332 23.22 -8.90 5.93
CA VAL A 332 23.15 -8.95 4.47
C VAL A 332 24.31 -9.76 3.89
N LEU A 333 25.54 -9.59 4.39
CA LEU A 333 26.71 -10.35 3.98
C LEU A 333 26.61 -11.84 4.34
N SER A 334 25.82 -12.19 5.35
CA SER A 334 25.66 -13.59 5.79
C SER A 334 24.50 -14.33 5.08
N ILE A 335 23.74 -13.65 4.21
CA ILE A 335 22.59 -14.27 3.52
C ILE A 335 23.08 -15.32 2.53
N PRO A 336 22.63 -16.57 2.65
CA PRO A 336 22.98 -17.63 1.70
C PRO A 336 22.51 -17.34 0.28
N ALA A 337 23.35 -17.63 -0.72
CA ALA A 337 23.09 -17.33 -2.13
C ALA A 337 21.76 -17.94 -2.65
N HIS A 338 21.36 -19.11 -2.12
CA HIS A 338 20.09 -19.71 -2.53
C HIS A 338 18.86 -18.90 -2.13
N TYR A 339 18.90 -18.14 -1.02
CA TYR A 339 17.80 -17.25 -0.63
C TYR A 339 17.74 -15.99 -1.52
N ILE A 340 18.91 -15.50 -1.95
CA ILE A 340 18.98 -14.42 -2.94
C ILE A 340 18.35 -14.87 -4.26
N LYS A 341 18.62 -16.10 -4.69
CA LYS A 341 18.02 -16.68 -5.88
C LYS A 341 16.51 -16.82 -5.73
N VAL A 342 16.03 -17.43 -4.64
CA VAL A 342 14.59 -17.64 -4.38
C VAL A 342 13.82 -16.33 -4.37
N SER A 343 14.34 -15.28 -3.70
CA SER A 343 13.67 -13.98 -3.68
C SER A 343 13.60 -13.34 -5.06
N ARG A 344 14.64 -13.48 -5.87
CA ARG A 344 14.69 -12.95 -7.23
C ARG A 344 13.72 -13.68 -8.15
N ASP A 345 13.75 -15.02 -8.14
CA ASP A 345 12.84 -15.85 -8.93
C ASP A 345 11.36 -15.61 -8.54
N GLY A 346 11.11 -15.28 -7.27
CA GLY A 346 9.79 -14.92 -6.75
C GLY A 346 9.40 -13.45 -6.93
N GLY A 347 10.24 -12.60 -7.53
CA GLY A 347 9.93 -11.20 -7.83
C GLY A 347 9.84 -10.27 -6.61
N TYR A 348 10.39 -10.65 -5.44
CA TYR A 348 10.35 -9.86 -4.22
C TYR A 348 11.76 -9.56 -3.66
N PRO A 349 11.95 -8.50 -2.85
CA PRO A 349 13.26 -8.15 -2.31
C PRO A 349 13.78 -9.23 -1.36
N THR A 350 15.10 -9.48 -1.39
CA THR A 350 15.76 -10.36 -0.42
C THR A 350 15.68 -9.76 0.98
N VAL A 351 15.86 -8.44 1.07
CA VAL A 351 15.89 -7.67 2.33
C VAL A 351 14.89 -6.52 2.24
N LEU A 352 14.07 -6.37 3.27
CA LEU A 352 13.13 -5.26 3.43
C LEU A 352 13.44 -4.53 4.75
N ILE A 353 13.67 -3.22 4.66
CA ILE A 353 13.94 -2.37 5.80
C ILE A 353 12.76 -1.41 5.96
N ILE A 354 12.08 -1.50 7.10
CA ILE A 354 10.84 -0.76 7.40
C ILE A 354 11.10 0.19 8.57
N GLY A 355 10.70 1.44 8.43
CA GLY A 355 10.83 2.41 9.53
C GLY A 355 10.35 3.81 9.18
N ASN A 356 10.52 4.74 10.12
CA ASN A 356 10.28 6.15 9.88
C ASN A 356 11.42 6.78 9.06
N LYS A 357 11.11 7.79 8.23
CA LYS A 357 12.03 8.48 7.31
C LYS A 357 13.38 8.80 7.95
N GLN A 358 13.39 9.35 9.17
CA GLN A 358 14.61 9.74 9.87
C GLN A 358 15.61 8.60 10.09
N TYR A 359 15.13 7.37 10.35
CA TYR A 359 15.99 6.19 10.51
C TYR A 359 16.38 5.60 9.17
N LEU A 360 15.45 5.53 8.23
CA LEU A 360 15.69 5.02 6.88
C LEU A 360 16.75 5.83 6.15
N THR A 361 16.70 7.16 6.24
CA THR A 361 17.70 8.06 5.61
C THR A 361 19.12 7.76 6.08
N GLN A 362 19.31 7.54 7.40
CA GLN A 362 20.63 7.22 7.93
C GLN A 362 21.10 5.83 7.48
N VAL A 363 20.22 4.82 7.52
CA VAL A 363 20.53 3.45 7.08
C VAL A 363 20.87 3.45 5.60
N SER A 364 20.09 4.14 4.78
CA SER A 364 20.32 4.28 3.34
C SER A 364 21.70 4.87 3.03
N ALA A 365 22.04 6.01 3.64
CA ALA A 365 23.34 6.64 3.44
C ALA A 365 24.49 5.67 3.74
N TYR A 366 24.41 4.95 4.86
CA TYR A 366 25.43 3.97 5.25
C TYR A 366 25.58 2.81 4.26
N LEU A 367 24.47 2.26 3.78
CA LEU A 367 24.50 1.14 2.83
C LEU A 367 25.00 1.58 1.46
N LYS A 368 24.62 2.78 0.99
CA LYS A 368 25.11 3.36 -0.28
C LYS A 368 26.62 3.60 -0.27
N GLU A 369 27.16 4.14 0.82
CA GLU A 369 28.62 4.30 1.00
C GLU A 369 29.40 2.98 0.85
N ARG A 370 28.75 1.84 1.08
CA ARG A 370 29.31 0.49 0.94
C ARG A 370 28.98 -0.19 -0.40
N GLY A 371 28.46 0.57 -1.36
CA GLY A 371 28.17 0.08 -2.72
C GLY A 371 26.94 -0.82 -2.83
N TYR A 372 26.02 -0.81 -1.84
CA TYR A 372 24.74 -1.48 -1.98
C TYR A 372 23.80 -0.67 -2.89
N ILE A 373 23.16 -1.35 -3.83
CA ILE A 373 22.08 -0.79 -4.65
C ILE A 373 20.78 -0.94 -3.87
N LEU A 374 20.08 0.18 -3.65
CA LEU A 374 18.88 0.25 -2.82
C LEU A 374 17.67 0.64 -3.68
N ASP A 375 16.56 -0.09 -3.52
CA ASP A 375 15.24 0.36 -3.97
C ASP A 375 14.56 1.15 -2.85
N GLU A 376 14.46 2.46 -3.01
CA GLU A 376 13.92 3.36 -2.00
C GLU A 376 12.55 3.89 -2.43
N LYS A 377 11.53 3.51 -1.68
CA LYS A 377 10.22 4.18 -1.66
C LYS A 377 10.03 4.78 -0.26
N VAL A 378 10.67 5.90 -0.02
CA VAL A 378 10.39 6.72 1.16
C VAL A 378 9.35 7.73 0.75
N ASP A 379 8.10 7.53 1.18
CA ASP A 379 7.01 8.45 0.89
C ASP A 379 7.35 9.83 1.45
N THR A 380 7.38 10.81 0.58
CA THR A 380 7.37 12.23 0.94
C THR A 380 5.92 12.64 1.15
N GLU A 381 5.35 12.29 2.32
CA GLU A 381 4.01 12.75 2.69
C GLU A 381 3.96 14.28 2.54
N GLY A 382 3.07 14.77 1.66
CA GLY A 382 2.81 16.21 1.46
C GLY A 382 3.61 16.91 0.36
N GLU A 383 4.71 16.38 -0.15
CA GLU A 383 5.43 16.99 -1.29
C GLU A 383 4.81 16.63 -2.66
N GLU A 384 4.14 15.47 -2.75
CA GLU A 384 3.48 15.03 -3.98
C GLU A 384 2.20 15.84 -4.28
N ASP A 385 1.56 16.45 -3.26
CA ASP A 385 0.32 17.21 -3.41
C ASP A 385 0.54 18.67 -3.80
N GLN A 386 1.78 19.18 -3.75
CA GLN A 386 2.08 20.55 -4.14
C GLN A 386 2.17 20.70 -5.65
N ILE A 387 1.38 21.63 -6.18
CA ILE A 387 1.48 22.03 -7.59
C ILE A 387 2.82 22.72 -7.81
N LYS A 388 3.54 22.31 -8.84
CA LYS A 388 4.82 22.89 -9.25
C LYS A 388 4.70 23.51 -10.65
N ARG A 389 5.57 24.46 -10.94
CA ARG A 389 5.63 25.10 -12.27
C ARG A 389 5.89 24.11 -13.39
N GLU A 390 6.72 23.09 -13.12
CA GLU A 390 7.02 21.99 -14.05
C GLU A 390 5.77 21.21 -14.45
N ASP A 391 4.77 21.10 -13.58
CA ASP A 391 3.49 20.43 -13.91
C ASP A 391 2.81 21.20 -15.07
N GLY A 392 2.81 22.54 -15.02
CA GLY A 392 2.26 23.39 -16.07
C GLY A 392 3.02 23.29 -17.38
N LEU A 393 4.35 23.34 -17.33
CA LEU A 393 5.20 23.20 -18.53
C LEU A 393 5.02 21.85 -19.21
N LYS A 394 4.95 20.78 -18.43
CA LYS A 394 4.70 19.43 -18.95
C LYS A 394 3.35 19.33 -19.67
N ILE A 395 2.30 19.85 -19.04
CA ILE A 395 0.96 19.82 -19.63
C ILE A 395 0.91 20.62 -20.91
N LEU A 396 1.53 21.83 -20.93
CA LEU A 396 1.55 22.69 -22.12
C LEU A 396 2.44 22.14 -23.24
N LYS A 397 3.43 21.32 -22.93
CA LYS A 397 4.23 20.60 -23.93
C LYS A 397 3.41 19.56 -24.68
N GLU A 398 2.49 18.87 -23.99
CA GLU A 398 1.58 17.90 -24.58
C GLU A 398 0.39 18.58 -25.30
N ASP A 399 -0.14 19.65 -24.72
CA ASP A 399 -1.28 20.42 -25.24
C ASP A 399 -1.09 21.92 -24.94
N ALA A 400 -0.62 22.68 -25.91
CA ALA A 400 -0.39 24.11 -25.80
C ALA A 400 -1.68 24.93 -25.56
N GLY A 401 -2.86 24.35 -25.83
CA GLY A 401 -4.18 24.94 -25.59
C GLY A 401 -4.75 24.63 -24.22
N SER A 402 -4.11 23.80 -23.41
CA SER A 402 -4.65 23.31 -22.14
C SER A 402 -4.96 24.42 -21.14
N SER A 403 -6.24 24.58 -20.80
CA SER A 403 -6.67 25.50 -19.72
C SER A 403 -6.03 25.14 -18.37
N LEU A 404 -5.85 23.86 -18.09
CA LEU A 404 -5.16 23.38 -16.88
C LEU A 404 -3.70 23.83 -16.84
N GLY A 405 -2.96 23.59 -17.93
CA GLY A 405 -1.55 23.98 -18.03
C GLY A 405 -1.36 25.50 -17.83
N TRP A 406 -2.15 26.29 -18.52
CA TRP A 406 -2.11 27.76 -18.39
C TRP A 406 -2.55 28.22 -17.01
N ARG A 407 -3.54 27.60 -16.40
CA ARG A 407 -3.98 27.94 -15.03
C ARG A 407 -2.86 27.69 -14.01
N ILE A 408 -2.12 26.58 -14.15
CA ILE A 408 -0.97 26.29 -13.29
C ILE A 408 0.14 27.33 -13.47
N MET A 409 0.50 27.67 -14.72
CA MET A 409 1.51 28.68 -15.00
C MET A 409 1.16 30.03 -14.39
N LEU A 410 -0.09 30.47 -14.54
CA LEU A 410 -0.56 31.72 -13.94
C LEU A 410 -0.55 31.68 -12.41
N GLU A 411 -0.89 30.57 -11.80
CA GLU A 411 -0.83 30.40 -10.35
C GLU A 411 0.59 30.53 -9.80
N MET A 412 1.57 30.00 -10.53
CA MET A 412 2.97 30.02 -10.10
C MET A 412 3.65 31.37 -10.39
N ASP A 413 3.41 31.96 -11.55
CA ASP A 413 4.14 33.14 -12.04
C ASP A 413 3.42 34.45 -11.72
N LYS A 414 2.08 34.44 -11.68
CA LYS A 414 1.22 35.62 -11.55
C LYS A 414 -0.03 35.35 -10.71
N PRO A 415 0.12 35.02 -9.42
CA PRO A 415 -1.01 34.63 -8.57
C PRO A 415 -2.09 35.70 -8.47
N ASN A 416 -1.73 36.97 -8.66
CA ASN A 416 -2.69 38.12 -8.63
C ASN A 416 -3.38 38.37 -9.99
N PHE A 417 -3.10 37.58 -11.03
CA PHE A 417 -3.77 37.71 -12.32
C PHE A 417 -5.27 37.37 -12.22
N PHE A 418 -5.62 36.42 -11.38
CA PHE A 418 -7.00 36.06 -11.15
C PHE A 418 -7.64 36.96 -10.10
N THR A 419 -8.34 37.96 -10.58
CA THR A 419 -9.32 38.70 -9.75
C THR A 419 -10.62 37.88 -9.65
N GLN A 420 -11.48 38.19 -8.69
CA GLN A 420 -12.79 37.55 -8.56
C GLN A 420 -13.62 37.69 -9.85
N ALA A 421 -13.51 38.83 -10.56
CA ALA A 421 -14.17 39.02 -11.86
C ALA A 421 -13.63 38.08 -12.93
N ALA A 422 -12.31 37.89 -13.02
CA ALA A 422 -11.69 36.95 -13.95
C ALA A 422 -12.09 35.52 -13.64
N ALA A 423 -12.09 35.13 -12.36
CA ALA A 423 -12.50 33.80 -11.93
C ALA A 423 -13.97 33.48 -12.27
N ARG A 424 -14.87 34.44 -12.16
CA ARG A 424 -16.28 34.29 -12.62
C ARG A 424 -16.39 34.11 -14.14
N MET A 425 -15.52 34.74 -14.93
CA MET A 425 -15.50 34.54 -16.38
C MET A 425 -15.07 33.13 -16.82
N LEU A 426 -14.27 32.44 -15.99
CA LEU A 426 -13.80 31.09 -16.29
C LEU A 426 -14.94 30.04 -16.34
N SER A 427 -16.11 30.33 -15.80
CA SER A 427 -17.27 29.42 -15.91
C SER A 427 -17.88 29.39 -17.33
N THR A 428 -17.62 30.40 -18.13
CA THR A 428 -18.29 30.59 -19.44
C THR A 428 -17.36 30.86 -20.62
N LYS A 429 -16.08 31.22 -20.36
CA LYS A 429 -15.12 31.62 -21.40
C LYS A 429 -13.82 30.82 -21.30
N PRO A 430 -13.19 30.46 -22.44
CA PRO A 430 -11.90 29.79 -22.44
C PRO A 430 -10.81 30.72 -21.84
N LEU A 431 -9.88 30.13 -21.07
CA LEU A 431 -8.82 30.85 -20.35
C LEU A 431 -7.80 31.50 -21.28
N VAL A 432 -7.36 30.77 -22.29
CA VAL A 432 -6.21 31.13 -23.13
C VAL A 432 -6.35 32.52 -23.80
N PRO A 433 -7.52 32.91 -24.37
CA PRO A 433 -7.70 34.24 -24.92
C PRO A 433 -7.61 35.39 -23.91
N MET A 434 -7.81 35.13 -22.62
CA MET A 434 -7.75 36.14 -21.55
C MET A 434 -6.32 36.42 -21.11
N ILE A 435 -5.35 35.57 -21.47
CA ILE A 435 -3.96 35.69 -21.07
C ILE A 435 -3.23 36.66 -22.01
N PRO A 436 -2.46 37.65 -21.49
CA PRO A 436 -1.69 38.55 -22.32
C PRO A 436 -0.75 37.85 -23.28
N LYS A 437 -0.77 38.23 -24.56
CA LYS A 437 0.03 37.61 -25.63
C LYS A 437 1.51 37.49 -25.27
N ALA A 438 2.12 38.58 -24.79
CA ALA A 438 3.54 38.60 -24.43
C ALA A 438 3.90 37.54 -23.36
N TYR A 439 3.01 37.28 -22.41
CA TYR A 439 3.22 36.24 -21.41
C TYR A 439 3.10 34.85 -22.05
N ARG A 440 2.10 34.64 -22.91
CA ARG A 440 1.93 33.37 -23.63
C ARG A 440 3.13 33.05 -24.50
N ASP A 441 3.64 34.04 -25.25
CA ASP A 441 4.81 33.88 -26.11
C ASP A 441 6.06 33.49 -25.28
N GLY A 442 6.26 34.13 -24.12
CA GLY A 442 7.35 33.82 -23.19
C GLY A 442 7.29 32.38 -22.66
N VAL A 443 6.12 31.97 -22.15
CA VAL A 443 5.91 30.61 -21.64
C VAL A 443 6.04 29.59 -22.78
N SER A 444 5.50 29.86 -23.97
CA SER A 444 5.61 28.98 -25.12
C SER A 444 7.08 28.73 -25.55
N ALA A 445 7.91 29.78 -25.52
CA ALA A 445 9.35 29.64 -25.78
C ALA A 445 10.07 28.79 -24.72
N GLU A 446 9.62 28.85 -23.49
CA GLU A 446 10.13 28.02 -22.39
C GLU A 446 9.68 26.55 -22.52
N VAL A 447 8.41 26.32 -22.87
CA VAL A 447 7.87 24.97 -23.14
C VAL A 447 8.67 24.23 -24.22
N GLN A 448 9.10 24.95 -25.28
CA GLN A 448 9.94 24.38 -26.33
C GLN A 448 11.31 23.92 -25.83
N LYS A 449 11.84 24.56 -24.80
CA LYS A 449 13.15 24.24 -24.20
C LYS A 449 13.04 23.27 -23.02
N PHE A 450 11.82 23.00 -22.57
CA PHE A 450 11.59 22.17 -21.40
C PHE A 450 11.91 20.71 -21.75
N GLU A 451 12.92 20.14 -21.10
CA GLU A 451 13.22 18.73 -21.11
C GLU A 451 12.61 18.08 -19.87
N GLU A 452 11.81 17.05 -20.08
CA GLU A 452 11.35 16.24 -18.95
C GLU A 452 12.56 15.63 -18.26
N PRO A 453 12.64 15.71 -16.90
CA PRO A 453 13.65 14.96 -16.19
C PRO A 453 13.52 13.49 -16.60
N PRO A 454 14.63 12.80 -16.92
CA PRO A 454 14.61 11.43 -17.40
C PRO A 454 13.75 10.60 -16.45
N ALA A 455 12.80 9.85 -17.01
CA ALA A 455 12.01 8.91 -16.24
C ALA A 455 12.97 8.10 -15.37
N LYS A 456 12.71 7.97 -14.06
CA LYS A 456 13.58 7.21 -13.16
C LYS A 456 13.87 5.88 -13.84
N THR A 457 15.02 5.78 -14.48
CA THR A 457 15.49 4.57 -15.16
C THR A 457 15.38 3.46 -14.14
N LYS A 458 14.74 2.35 -14.52
CA LYS A 458 14.81 1.13 -13.73
C LYS A 458 16.26 0.92 -13.39
N GLN A 459 16.61 1.00 -12.10
CA GLN A 459 17.98 0.84 -11.65
C GLN A 459 18.53 -0.45 -12.30
N PRO A 460 19.80 -0.47 -12.74
CA PRO A 460 20.39 -1.67 -13.31
C PRO A 460 20.14 -2.82 -12.34
N GLN A 461 19.64 -3.93 -12.85
CA GLN A 461 19.42 -5.11 -12.01
C GLN A 461 20.76 -5.47 -11.37
N PRO A 462 20.81 -5.63 -10.03
CA PRO A 462 22.05 -5.99 -9.36
C PRO A 462 22.60 -7.29 -9.94
N GLU A 463 23.94 -7.41 -9.99
CA GLU A 463 24.63 -8.64 -10.37
C GLU A 463 23.97 -9.85 -9.69
N PHE A 464 23.86 -10.97 -10.41
CA PHE A 464 23.10 -12.16 -10.00
C PHE A 464 23.43 -12.67 -8.59
N ALA A 465 24.54 -12.28 -8.00
CA ALA A 465 25.01 -12.71 -6.68
C ALA A 465 24.66 -11.76 -5.52
N LYS A 466 24.14 -10.53 -5.79
CA LYS A 466 23.88 -9.55 -4.74
C LYS A 466 22.42 -9.53 -4.30
N PRO A 467 22.12 -9.42 -2.98
CA PRO A 467 20.77 -9.32 -2.48
C PRO A 467 20.11 -8.01 -2.91
N THR A 468 18.83 -8.07 -3.26
CA THR A 468 18.00 -6.88 -3.49
C THR A 468 17.53 -6.32 -2.15
N ILE A 469 17.80 -5.03 -1.91
CA ILE A 469 17.48 -4.37 -0.64
C ILE A 469 16.46 -3.26 -0.92
N LYS A 470 15.32 -3.32 -0.23
CA LYS A 470 14.26 -2.31 -0.33
C LYS A 470 14.07 -1.59 1.00
N LEU A 471 13.99 -0.25 0.94
CA LEU A 471 13.67 0.59 2.09
C LEU A 471 12.28 1.20 1.90
N THR A 472 11.47 1.19 2.97
CA THR A 472 10.09 1.66 2.87
C THR A 472 9.51 2.11 4.21
N SER A 473 8.48 2.96 4.18
CA SER A 473 7.69 3.32 5.36
C SER A 473 6.80 2.15 5.82
N PHE A 474 6.20 2.27 7.02
CA PHE A 474 5.23 1.28 7.51
C PHE A 474 4.01 1.15 6.60
N GLN A 475 3.53 2.26 6.03
CA GLN A 475 2.39 2.27 5.12
C GLN A 475 2.73 1.57 3.80
N SER A 476 3.84 1.95 3.18
CA SER A 476 4.28 1.42 1.89
C SER A 476 4.86 0.00 1.98
N ALA A 477 5.05 -0.54 3.18
CA ALA A 477 5.41 -1.95 3.39
C ALA A 477 4.26 -2.90 3.08
N LYS A 478 3.01 -2.40 3.05
CA LYS A 478 1.85 -3.21 2.72
C LYS A 478 1.96 -3.76 1.29
N GLY A 479 1.58 -5.03 1.11
CA GLY A 479 1.75 -5.76 -0.14
C GLY A 479 3.15 -6.37 -0.33
N LEU A 480 4.19 -5.79 0.27
CA LEU A 480 5.56 -6.30 0.15
C LEU A 480 5.81 -7.52 1.05
N SER A 481 6.87 -8.25 0.74
CA SER A 481 7.44 -9.29 1.63
C SER A 481 8.91 -9.51 1.28
N ALA A 482 9.71 -10.03 2.21
CA ALA A 482 11.13 -10.32 2.00
C ALA A 482 11.58 -11.53 2.83
N GLU A 483 12.67 -12.16 2.40
CA GLU A 483 13.29 -13.22 3.20
C GLU A 483 13.71 -12.71 4.58
N TYR A 484 14.37 -11.54 4.61
CA TYR A 484 14.86 -10.88 5.81
C TYR A 484 14.21 -9.51 5.97
N VAL A 485 13.58 -9.29 7.11
CA VAL A 485 12.89 -8.03 7.41
C VAL A 485 13.55 -7.34 8.61
N PHE A 486 13.87 -6.07 8.45
CA PHE A 486 14.38 -5.21 9.50
C PHE A 486 13.37 -4.11 9.81
N ILE A 487 12.89 -4.06 11.04
CA ILE A 487 12.02 -2.98 11.52
C ILE A 487 12.89 -2.06 12.38
N VAL A 488 13.19 -0.86 11.87
CA VAL A 488 14.14 0.06 12.52
C VAL A 488 13.44 1.21 13.21
N GLY A 489 14.00 1.64 14.33
CA GLY A 489 13.48 2.78 15.07
C GLY A 489 12.24 2.46 15.91
N LEU A 490 12.21 1.25 16.50
CA LEU A 490 11.13 0.83 17.41
C LEU A 490 11.27 1.50 18.78
N HIS A 491 10.75 2.73 18.88
CA HIS A 491 10.80 3.53 20.10
C HIS A 491 9.43 4.05 20.49
N ASP A 492 9.20 4.20 21.79
CA ASP A 492 8.13 5.03 22.30
C ASP A 492 8.33 6.49 21.85
N GLY A 493 7.28 7.11 21.32
CA GLY A 493 7.33 8.41 20.67
C GLY A 493 7.50 8.37 19.14
N ASP A 494 7.85 7.20 18.57
CA ASP A 494 7.95 6.97 17.12
C ASP A 494 6.92 5.94 16.65
N LEU A 495 6.87 4.76 17.27
CA LEU A 495 5.84 3.73 17.09
C LEU A 495 5.71 2.93 18.41
N PRO A 496 4.70 3.18 19.24
CA PRO A 496 3.65 4.18 19.05
C PRO A 496 4.14 5.62 19.26
N LYS A 497 3.45 6.60 18.62
CA LYS A 497 3.74 8.03 18.81
C LYS A 497 3.47 8.50 20.24
N SER A 498 2.42 7.96 20.85
CA SER A 498 2.01 8.27 22.21
C SER A 498 1.71 6.98 22.98
N PRO A 499 2.64 6.48 23.80
CA PRO A 499 2.46 5.23 24.55
C PRO A 499 1.22 5.21 25.45
N ASN A 500 0.81 6.39 25.96
CA ASN A 500 -0.36 6.53 26.83
C ASN A 500 -1.68 6.66 26.03
N LYS A 501 -1.63 6.84 24.70
CA LYS A 501 -2.78 6.98 23.82
C LYS A 501 -2.48 6.35 22.47
N ILE A 502 -2.37 5.03 22.47
CA ILE A 502 -2.10 4.25 21.26
C ILE A 502 -3.31 4.31 20.34
N ASN A 503 -3.07 4.54 19.05
CA ASN A 503 -4.06 4.40 18.01
C ASN A 503 -4.01 2.97 17.44
N ASP A 504 -5.17 2.36 17.20
CA ASP A 504 -5.27 1.00 16.62
C ASP A 504 -4.53 0.88 15.27
N ILE A 505 -4.45 1.97 14.48
CA ILE A 505 -3.65 2.01 13.24
C ILE A 505 -2.16 1.79 13.53
N GLU A 506 -1.64 2.22 14.69
CA GLU A 506 -0.23 1.99 15.04
C GLU A 506 0.03 0.53 15.39
N VAL A 507 -0.95 -0.13 16.02
CA VAL A 507 -0.91 -1.58 16.24
C VAL A 507 -0.92 -2.29 14.87
N CYS A 508 -1.82 -1.93 13.97
CA CYS A 508 -1.87 -2.49 12.61
C CYS A 508 -0.56 -2.26 11.84
N LYS A 509 0.07 -1.08 11.94
CA LYS A 509 1.39 -0.81 11.34
C LYS A 509 2.44 -1.81 11.81
N PHE A 510 2.47 -2.09 13.10
CA PHE A 510 3.43 -3.06 13.66
C PHE A 510 3.13 -4.49 13.22
N LEU A 511 1.86 -4.90 13.23
CA LEU A 511 1.40 -6.22 12.76
C LEU A 511 1.73 -6.42 11.27
N VAL A 512 1.46 -5.41 10.43
CA VAL A 512 1.81 -5.45 9.02
C VAL A 512 3.32 -5.60 8.85
N ALA A 513 4.14 -4.80 9.53
CA ALA A 513 5.59 -4.86 9.40
C ALA A 513 6.15 -6.25 9.77
N LEU A 514 5.70 -6.84 10.89
CA LEU A 514 6.09 -8.20 11.32
C LEU A 514 5.80 -9.24 10.24
N THR A 515 4.61 -9.18 9.65
CA THR A 515 4.10 -10.18 8.71
C THR A 515 4.62 -10.02 7.27
N ARG A 516 5.54 -9.09 7.04
CA ARG A 516 6.30 -9.03 5.78
C ARG A 516 7.38 -10.11 5.70
N THR A 517 7.67 -10.77 6.81
CA THR A 517 8.77 -11.71 7.00
C THR A 517 8.47 -13.08 6.38
N ARG A 518 9.37 -13.57 5.54
CA ARG A 518 9.33 -14.93 4.99
C ARG A 518 10.22 -15.91 5.77
N LYS A 519 11.34 -15.42 6.35
CA LYS A 519 12.30 -16.25 7.12
C LYS A 519 12.69 -15.61 8.46
N GLN A 520 13.33 -14.47 8.45
CA GLN A 520 13.90 -13.89 9.67
C GLN A 520 13.50 -12.42 9.85
N CYS A 521 13.09 -12.08 11.06
CA CYS A 521 12.73 -10.70 11.44
C CYS A 521 13.71 -10.15 12.50
N TYR A 522 14.13 -8.90 12.28
CA TYR A 522 15.01 -8.14 13.17
C TYR A 522 14.28 -6.88 13.62
N LEU A 523 14.17 -6.68 14.92
CA LEU A 523 13.51 -5.56 15.59
C LEU A 523 14.56 -4.66 16.23
N LEU A 524 14.81 -3.47 15.65
CA LEU A 524 15.93 -2.60 16.02
C LEU A 524 15.45 -1.36 16.76
N TRP A 525 16.09 -1.10 17.90
CA TRP A 525 15.92 0.14 18.65
C TRP A 525 17.26 0.63 19.21
N THR A 526 17.36 1.91 19.60
CA THR A 526 18.58 2.50 20.12
C THR A 526 18.34 3.27 21.42
N ARG A 527 19.32 3.30 22.31
CA ARG A 527 19.24 4.11 23.55
C ARG A 527 19.32 5.61 23.30
N ARG A 528 19.98 6.03 22.22
CA ARG A 528 20.11 7.44 21.84
C ARG A 528 20.03 7.59 20.32
N PHE A 529 19.21 8.54 19.86
CA PHE A 529 19.13 8.94 18.47
C PHE A 529 19.43 10.43 18.34
N ALA A 530 20.44 10.79 17.52
CA ALA A 530 20.89 12.18 17.34
C ALA A 530 21.12 12.93 18.69
N GLY A 531 21.70 12.24 19.68
CA GLY A 531 21.95 12.80 21.00
C GLY A 531 20.78 12.69 22.00
N VAL A 532 19.55 12.46 21.53
CA VAL A 532 18.36 12.38 22.38
C VAL A 532 18.17 10.96 22.93
N PRO A 533 17.94 10.80 24.25
CA PRO A 533 17.59 9.50 24.84
C PRO A 533 16.29 8.94 24.25
N LYS A 534 16.26 7.64 23.98
CA LYS A 534 15.09 6.90 23.48
C LYS A 534 14.77 5.73 24.39
N LYS A 535 13.46 5.41 24.49
CA LYS A 535 12.97 4.21 25.17
C LYS A 535 12.54 3.17 24.13
N PRO A 536 12.68 1.86 24.40
CA PRO A 536 12.18 0.84 23.50
C PRO A 536 10.66 0.98 23.34
N SER A 537 10.17 0.68 22.16
CA SER A 537 8.73 0.62 21.89
C SER A 537 8.05 -0.38 22.84
N MET A 538 6.95 0.02 23.44
CA MET A 538 6.15 -0.88 24.28
C MET A 538 5.61 -2.09 23.50
N PHE A 539 5.47 -2.00 22.18
CA PHE A 539 5.07 -3.14 21.33
C PHE A 539 6.07 -4.30 21.41
N LEU A 540 7.34 -4.04 21.70
CA LEU A 540 8.33 -5.09 21.96
C LEU A 540 8.01 -5.91 23.22
N ASN A 541 7.32 -5.31 24.21
CA ASN A 541 6.91 -6.00 25.43
C ASN A 541 5.64 -6.83 25.23
N TRP A 542 4.86 -6.57 24.17
CA TRP A 542 3.67 -7.34 23.84
C TRP A 542 4.00 -8.71 23.23
N ILE A 543 5.21 -8.87 22.68
CA ILE A 543 5.70 -10.16 22.19
C ILE A 543 6.24 -10.97 23.36
N ASP A 544 5.86 -12.25 23.45
CA ASP A 544 6.33 -13.14 24.51
C ASP A 544 7.88 -13.24 24.52
N ARG A 545 8.43 -13.32 25.73
CA ARG A 545 9.89 -13.36 25.93
C ARG A 545 10.53 -14.59 25.30
N SER A 546 9.84 -15.73 25.33
CA SER A 546 10.30 -16.98 24.75
C SER A 546 10.51 -16.91 23.24
N ARG A 547 9.89 -15.97 22.54
CA ARG A 547 9.99 -15.80 21.07
C ARG A 547 11.11 -14.88 20.63
N LYS A 548 11.81 -14.25 21.58
CA LYS A 548 12.82 -13.23 21.29
C LYS A 548 14.22 -13.68 21.67
N ASN A 549 15.19 -13.31 20.84
CA ASN A 549 16.61 -13.32 21.17
C ASN A 549 17.09 -11.86 21.18
N SER A 550 17.56 -11.39 22.34
CA SER A 550 17.96 -9.99 22.52
C SER A 550 19.47 -9.84 22.50
N THR A 551 19.97 -8.93 21.67
CA THR A 551 21.40 -8.62 21.53
C THR A 551 21.63 -7.13 21.76
N TYR A 552 22.63 -6.79 22.56
CA TYR A 552 23.11 -5.42 22.74
C TYR A 552 24.30 -5.16 21.84
N VAL A 553 24.24 -4.11 21.05
CA VAL A 553 25.28 -3.73 20.09
C VAL A 553 25.85 -2.36 20.46
N ASP A 554 27.13 -2.36 20.78
CA ASP A 554 27.96 -1.17 21.02
C ASP A 554 29.28 -1.27 20.24
N ALA A 555 30.16 -0.31 20.44
CA ALA A 555 31.48 -0.33 19.80
C ALA A 555 32.32 -1.56 20.17
N LYS A 556 32.21 -2.05 21.44
CA LYS A 556 32.92 -3.24 21.89
C LYS A 556 32.46 -4.49 21.16
N TYR A 557 31.13 -4.70 21.05
CA TYR A 557 30.54 -5.81 20.32
C TYR A 557 31.00 -5.85 18.84
N LEU A 558 31.01 -4.71 18.18
CA LEU A 558 31.41 -4.61 16.77
C LEU A 558 32.92 -4.86 16.59
N ASN A 559 33.76 -4.32 17.48
CA ASN A 559 35.22 -4.54 17.43
C ASN A 559 35.61 -6.01 17.71
N GLU A 560 34.89 -6.69 18.60
CA GLU A 560 35.11 -8.12 18.86
C GLU A 560 34.77 -8.97 17.64
N ARG A 561 33.70 -8.64 16.93
CA ARG A 561 33.30 -9.33 15.67
C ARG A 561 34.29 -9.08 14.52
N GLU A 562 34.82 -7.88 14.40
CA GLU A 562 35.87 -7.57 13.41
C GLU A 562 37.14 -8.39 13.67
N LYS A 563 37.51 -8.60 14.97
CA LYS A 563 38.66 -9.43 15.36
C LYS A 563 38.47 -10.92 15.07
N GLN A 564 37.25 -11.42 15.05
CA GLN A 564 36.92 -12.83 14.81
C GLN A 564 36.95 -13.23 13.34
N GLY A 565 37.52 -12.43 12.45
CA GLY A 565 37.94 -12.86 11.11
C GLY A 565 36.83 -12.87 10.06
N ARG A 566 35.85 -11.96 10.11
CA ARG A 566 35.03 -11.71 8.92
C ARG A 566 35.81 -10.82 7.95
N PRO A 567 35.80 -11.16 6.63
CA PRO A 567 36.63 -10.46 5.67
C PRO A 567 36.33 -8.95 5.69
N ARG A 568 37.36 -8.14 5.85
CA ARG A 568 37.31 -6.71 5.54
C ARG A 568 37.01 -6.61 4.05
N THR A 569 35.82 -6.27 3.69
CA THR A 569 35.54 -5.83 2.32
C THR A 569 36.18 -4.45 2.19
N SER A 570 37.33 -4.44 1.51
CA SER A 570 37.99 -3.24 0.98
C SER A 570 37.06 -2.50 0.03
#